data_381d86f785247e30f4ff61b9d38db8e6
#
_entry.id   381d86f785247e30f4ff61b9d38db8e6
#
_cell.length_a   1.000
_cell.length_b   1.000
_cell.length_c   1.000
_cell.angle_alpha   90.00
_cell.angle_beta   90.00
_cell.angle_gamma   90.00
#
_symmetry.space_group_name_H-M   'P 1'
#
loop_
_entity.id
_entity.type
_entity.pdbx_description
1 polymer ?
#
loop_
_entity_poly.entity_id
_entity_poly.type
_entity_poly.pdbx_seq_one_letter_code
_entity_poly.pdbx_strand_id
1 'polypeptide(L)'
;MKRPWLLGLGIGIVSALVYLSGFLDLPEVRTVDLRFELRGPRPPAFPIVVVSMDDDSLAEINHQWPWPRSYHAKVIEQIASGNPLAIGVDILFPEESRDEEDRLLGQAVARAKRVVLASTLRTIATQTTVGVTQQRELFEPPIPTIRAGAAGIGFVDLERGRDAAVRSALLARRHAGQVHTGLAKTLFDLVAQELGAGGSSAARRGRVWINFRGPGGTFPTYPYYQVYRGEIPPRTFEGKIVILGVAALSLHDRHPAPFSGVNWLPSVAGAGPGGQDPEALLMSGSEIQANLLDTILNDDPIQRLPAGVYLVLILAVGAGGALIGGHLRPLRAIGCSLGLAATYLVASHLAFSGMNLWIEVVPAVLPLLIAAGTIIGVNYVREERVRREYARFFSPLVARQIAEDRSGQALAAKRRRITVLFADIREFTTISEALSPEEVVELLREYFNTMVPIVLKHGGTLDKYVGDALMGLFGVPLPHEDHATRAVRAALEMVAQLPVLSPKWEARTGRPLRIGVGISTGEAVVGIMGADYRHEYSAIGDTVNLASRLEGLTKELKALVVMSHFTAAEVEGEFQVRQLSELQVKGRQERVRVFAVDGERGDGPIAERRVGGSLSPK
;
A
#
# COMPACT_ATOMS: atom_id res chain seq x y z
N MET A 1 12.78 -14.22 -9.98
CA MET A 1 11.66 -14.99 -10.61
C MET A 1 11.78 -14.85 -12.14
N LYS A 2 11.74 -15.97 -12.89
CA LYS A 2 11.87 -15.91 -14.37
C LYS A 2 10.65 -15.27 -15.06
N ARG A 3 9.47 -15.20 -14.40
CA ARG A 3 8.22 -14.65 -14.96
C ARG A 3 7.38 -13.93 -13.89
N PRO A 4 7.80 -12.74 -13.43
CA PRO A 4 7.08 -12.02 -12.35
C PRO A 4 5.66 -11.62 -12.76
N TRP A 5 5.41 -11.40 -14.06
CA TRP A 5 4.11 -11.03 -14.59
C TRP A 5 3.01 -12.07 -14.34
N LEU A 6 3.36 -13.38 -14.26
CA LEU A 6 2.37 -14.43 -13.94
C LEU A 6 1.79 -14.25 -12.52
N LEU A 7 2.61 -13.89 -11.56
CA LEU A 7 2.15 -13.61 -10.20
C LEU A 7 1.29 -12.35 -10.18
N GLY A 8 1.70 -11.30 -10.92
CA GLY A 8 0.91 -10.09 -11.07
C GLY A 8 -0.45 -10.33 -11.74
N LEU A 9 -0.51 -11.21 -12.75
CA LEU A 9 -1.76 -11.61 -13.37
C LEU A 9 -2.65 -12.37 -12.37
N GLY A 10 -2.09 -13.26 -11.55
CA GLY A 10 -2.84 -13.94 -10.47
C GLY A 10 -3.43 -12.95 -9.45
N ILE A 11 -2.65 -11.96 -9.02
CA ILE A 11 -3.15 -10.87 -8.15
C ILE A 11 -4.24 -10.08 -8.86
N GLY A 12 -4.06 -9.77 -10.15
CA GLY A 12 -5.07 -9.10 -10.96
C GLY A 12 -6.38 -9.88 -11.04
N ILE A 13 -6.32 -11.20 -11.24
CA ILE A 13 -7.52 -12.07 -11.26
C ILE A 13 -8.24 -12.05 -9.91
N VAL A 14 -7.51 -12.22 -8.80
CA VAL A 14 -8.10 -12.15 -7.46
C VAL A 14 -8.74 -10.78 -7.23
N SER A 15 -8.05 -9.70 -7.59
CA SER A 15 -8.59 -8.34 -7.47
C SER A 15 -9.83 -8.12 -8.35
N ALA A 16 -9.88 -8.72 -9.54
CA ALA A 16 -11.04 -8.67 -10.41
C ALA A 16 -12.26 -9.42 -9.80
N LEU A 17 -12.03 -10.57 -9.16
CA LEU A 17 -13.08 -11.28 -8.43
C LEU A 17 -13.59 -10.48 -7.24
N VAL A 18 -12.69 -9.83 -6.48
CA VAL A 18 -13.07 -8.92 -5.38
C VAL A 18 -13.86 -7.72 -5.91
N TYR A 19 -13.47 -7.16 -7.05
CA TYR A 19 -14.22 -6.09 -7.71
C TYR A 19 -15.63 -6.54 -8.09
N LEU A 20 -15.77 -7.71 -8.75
CA LEU A 20 -17.08 -8.26 -9.15
C LEU A 20 -17.98 -8.60 -7.96
N SER A 21 -17.43 -8.91 -6.79
CA SER A 21 -18.20 -9.14 -5.57
C SER A 21 -18.86 -7.88 -4.99
N GLY A 22 -18.49 -6.68 -5.48
CA GLY A 22 -18.92 -5.40 -4.94
C GLY A 22 -18.31 -5.03 -3.57
N PHE A 23 -17.28 -5.76 -3.13
CA PHE A 23 -16.59 -5.46 -1.86
C PHE A 23 -15.88 -4.11 -1.88
N LEU A 24 -15.41 -3.69 -3.05
CA LEU A 24 -14.71 -2.42 -3.23
C LEU A 24 -15.66 -1.23 -3.50
N ASP A 25 -16.97 -1.46 -3.63
CA ASP A 25 -17.94 -0.39 -3.95
C ASP A 25 -17.96 0.69 -2.85
N LEU A 26 -17.98 0.30 -1.58
CA LEU A 26 -18.05 1.27 -0.48
C LEU A 26 -16.82 2.17 -0.40
N PRO A 27 -15.57 1.66 -0.38
CA PRO A 27 -14.40 2.53 -0.44
C PRO A 27 -14.34 3.37 -1.74
N GLU A 28 -14.82 2.84 -2.88
CA GLU A 28 -14.80 3.58 -4.14
C GLU A 28 -15.78 4.77 -4.14
N VAL A 29 -17.03 4.59 -3.69
CA VAL A 29 -17.99 5.71 -3.66
C VAL A 29 -17.53 6.84 -2.72
N ARG A 30 -16.80 6.52 -1.66
CA ARG A 30 -16.16 7.54 -0.80
C ARG A 30 -15.11 8.36 -1.55
N THR A 31 -14.40 7.75 -2.52
CA THR A 31 -13.47 8.54 -3.36
C THR A 31 -14.21 9.54 -4.24
N VAL A 32 -15.45 9.25 -4.61
CA VAL A 32 -16.30 10.19 -5.37
C VAL A 32 -16.66 11.39 -4.51
N ASP A 33 -17.06 11.18 -3.27
CA ASP A 33 -17.39 12.27 -2.34
C ASP A 33 -16.18 13.20 -2.16
N LEU A 34 -14.99 12.62 -1.91
CA LEU A 34 -13.75 13.41 -1.85
C LEU A 34 -13.50 14.23 -3.11
N ARG A 35 -13.79 13.67 -4.29
CA ARG A 35 -13.59 14.40 -5.55
C ARG A 35 -14.57 15.57 -5.71
N PHE A 36 -15.80 15.44 -5.22
CA PHE A 36 -16.73 16.55 -5.14
C PHE A 36 -16.20 17.66 -4.22
N GLU A 37 -15.72 17.30 -3.03
CA GLU A 37 -15.13 18.24 -2.08
C GLU A 37 -13.88 18.94 -2.65
N LEU A 38 -12.93 18.17 -3.25
CA LEU A 38 -11.73 18.72 -3.89
C LEU A 38 -12.04 19.58 -5.11
N ARG A 39 -13.09 19.26 -5.88
CA ARG A 39 -13.56 20.07 -6.99
C ARG A 39 -14.14 21.41 -6.51
N GLY A 40 -14.72 21.41 -5.32
CA GLY A 40 -15.43 22.55 -4.75
C GLY A 40 -16.82 22.80 -5.35
N PRO A 41 -17.58 23.73 -4.78
CA PRO A 41 -18.91 24.09 -5.24
C PRO A 41 -18.88 24.81 -6.59
N ARG A 42 -19.94 24.61 -7.38
CA ARG A 42 -20.21 25.27 -8.66
C ARG A 42 -21.56 25.95 -8.63
N PRO A 43 -21.75 27.10 -9.27
CA PRO A 43 -23.06 27.71 -9.33
C PRO A 43 -24.04 26.80 -10.11
N PRO A 44 -25.34 26.79 -9.75
CA PRO A 44 -26.37 26.17 -10.57
C PRO A 44 -26.36 26.75 -11.99
N ALA A 45 -26.57 25.89 -12.98
CA ALA A 45 -26.57 26.31 -14.39
C ALA A 45 -27.92 26.92 -14.79
N PHE A 46 -29.01 26.52 -14.12
CA PHE A 46 -30.36 26.95 -14.42
C PHE A 46 -31.00 27.72 -13.25
N PRO A 47 -32.01 28.55 -13.49
CA PRO A 47 -32.64 29.39 -12.47
C PRO A 47 -33.57 28.58 -11.56
N ILE A 48 -33.01 27.69 -10.77
CA ILE A 48 -33.74 26.86 -9.80
C ILE A 48 -33.63 27.52 -8.44
N VAL A 49 -34.74 27.61 -7.73
CA VAL A 49 -34.81 28.10 -6.34
C VAL A 49 -35.59 27.12 -5.48
N VAL A 50 -35.23 27.08 -4.18
CA VAL A 50 -35.90 26.23 -3.20
C VAL A 50 -36.71 27.09 -2.26
N VAL A 51 -37.96 26.70 -1.99
CA VAL A 51 -38.74 27.24 -0.87
C VAL A 51 -38.78 26.16 0.21
N SER A 52 -38.14 26.45 1.31
CA SER A 52 -37.79 25.46 2.34
C SER A 52 -38.69 25.56 3.55
N MET A 53 -39.34 24.46 3.92
CA MET A 53 -39.95 24.31 5.25
C MET A 53 -38.85 23.88 6.23
N ASP A 54 -38.15 24.85 6.75
CA ASP A 54 -37.08 24.71 7.73
C ASP A 54 -37.62 24.80 9.18
N ASP A 55 -36.72 24.63 10.15
CA ASP A 55 -37.07 24.70 11.57
C ASP A 55 -37.56 26.11 11.97
N ASP A 56 -37.03 27.17 11.33
CA ASP A 56 -37.51 28.54 11.52
C ASP A 56 -38.97 28.67 11.02
N SER A 57 -39.29 28.05 9.89
CA SER A 57 -40.67 28.05 9.39
C SER A 57 -41.64 27.31 10.31
N LEU A 58 -41.17 26.22 10.96
CA LEU A 58 -41.98 25.51 11.97
C LEU A 58 -42.23 26.35 13.22
N ALA A 59 -41.21 27.13 13.63
CA ALA A 59 -41.32 28.02 14.80
C ALA A 59 -42.19 29.25 14.50
N GLU A 60 -42.02 29.89 13.33
CA GLU A 60 -42.70 31.15 12.97
C GLU A 60 -44.16 30.95 12.54
N ILE A 61 -44.49 29.80 11.95
CA ILE A 61 -45.87 29.40 11.67
C ILE A 61 -46.37 28.68 12.94
N ASN A 62 -46.93 29.41 13.83
CA ASN A 62 -47.44 28.94 15.15
C ASN A 62 -48.61 27.96 14.97
N HIS A 63 -48.41 26.86 14.26
CA HIS A 63 -49.36 25.79 14.02
C HIS A 63 -48.63 24.44 14.00
N GLN A 64 -49.25 23.43 14.64
CA GLN A 64 -48.62 22.09 14.69
C GLN A 64 -48.60 21.45 13.32
N TRP A 65 -47.45 20.84 12.96
CA TRP A 65 -47.34 20.02 11.78
C TRP A 65 -48.10 18.68 11.93
N PRO A 66 -48.83 18.18 10.87
CA PRO A 66 -48.90 18.74 9.50
C PRO A 66 -49.83 19.95 9.43
N TRP A 67 -49.40 20.96 8.66
CA TRP A 67 -50.17 22.20 8.49
C TRP A 67 -51.41 21.98 7.64
N PRO A 68 -52.48 22.82 7.87
CA PRO A 68 -53.64 22.87 6.99
C PRO A 68 -53.25 23.06 5.54
N ARG A 69 -53.93 22.38 4.62
CA ARG A 69 -53.62 22.43 3.17
C ARG A 69 -53.82 23.81 2.57
N SER A 70 -54.65 24.64 3.20
CA SER A 70 -54.82 26.05 2.84
C SER A 70 -53.53 26.87 2.98
N TYR A 71 -52.58 26.46 3.84
CA TYR A 71 -51.28 27.14 3.97
C TYR A 71 -50.42 26.85 2.74
N HIS A 72 -50.40 25.62 2.26
CA HIS A 72 -49.74 25.24 1.02
C HIS A 72 -50.39 25.87 -0.19
N ALA A 73 -51.75 25.97 -0.21
CA ALA A 73 -52.48 26.67 -1.25
C ALA A 73 -52.02 28.13 -1.36
N LYS A 74 -51.94 28.85 -0.25
CA LYS A 74 -51.52 30.25 -0.20
C LYS A 74 -50.08 30.44 -0.68
N VAL A 75 -49.13 29.57 -0.27
CA VAL A 75 -47.73 29.63 -0.75
C VAL A 75 -47.65 29.37 -2.22
N ILE A 76 -48.36 28.36 -2.77
CA ILE A 76 -48.41 28.08 -4.20
C ILE A 76 -48.96 29.28 -4.95
N GLU A 77 -50.02 29.94 -4.47
CA GLU A 77 -50.59 31.14 -5.11
C GLU A 77 -49.62 32.32 -5.12
N GLN A 78 -48.91 32.54 -3.99
CA GLN A 78 -47.87 33.58 -3.89
C GLN A 78 -46.73 33.33 -4.91
N ILE A 79 -46.24 32.10 -5.00
CA ILE A 79 -45.21 31.73 -5.96
C ILE A 79 -45.73 31.90 -7.40
N ALA A 80 -46.92 31.40 -7.66
CA ALA A 80 -47.56 31.45 -9.00
C ALA A 80 -47.82 32.89 -9.48
N SER A 81 -48.12 33.83 -8.58
CA SER A 81 -48.30 35.24 -8.92
C SER A 81 -47.01 35.90 -9.46
N GLY A 82 -45.84 35.30 -9.19
CA GLY A 82 -44.54 35.69 -9.77
C GLY A 82 -44.28 35.13 -11.17
N ASN A 83 -45.17 34.39 -11.78
CA ASN A 83 -45.00 33.76 -13.07
C ASN A 83 -43.75 32.87 -13.20
N PRO A 84 -43.59 31.84 -12.36
CA PRO A 84 -42.48 30.89 -12.44
C PRO A 84 -42.62 30.00 -13.69
N LEU A 85 -41.47 29.41 -14.15
CA LEU A 85 -41.46 28.42 -15.21
C LEU A 85 -42.20 27.13 -14.81
N ALA A 86 -42.02 26.69 -13.58
CA ALA A 86 -42.71 25.56 -12.98
C ALA A 86 -42.60 25.61 -11.44
N ILE A 87 -43.52 24.92 -10.77
CA ILE A 87 -43.50 24.71 -9.32
C ILE A 87 -43.49 23.20 -9.07
N GLY A 88 -42.42 22.66 -8.48
CA GLY A 88 -42.37 21.30 -7.97
C GLY A 88 -42.72 21.30 -6.48
N VAL A 89 -43.73 20.53 -6.09
CA VAL A 89 -44.16 20.41 -4.70
C VAL A 89 -43.71 19.06 -4.17
N ASP A 90 -42.61 19.06 -3.41
CA ASP A 90 -42.01 17.90 -2.74
C ASP A 90 -42.66 17.69 -1.38
N ILE A 91 -43.96 17.56 -1.37
CA ILE A 91 -44.81 17.28 -0.22
C ILE A 91 -45.85 16.25 -0.64
N LEU A 92 -46.02 15.20 0.16
CA LEU A 92 -46.97 14.13 -0.12
C LEU A 92 -48.37 14.44 0.42
N PHE A 93 -49.40 14.23 -0.42
CA PHE A 93 -50.82 14.37 -0.07
C PHE A 93 -51.60 13.09 -0.42
N PRO A 94 -51.24 11.91 0.17
CA PRO A 94 -51.86 10.63 -0.20
C PRO A 94 -53.21 10.38 0.46
N GLU A 95 -53.51 11.10 1.54
CA GLU A 95 -54.72 10.89 2.35
C GLU A 95 -55.66 12.09 2.23
N GLU A 96 -56.97 11.85 2.37
CA GLU A 96 -57.98 12.90 2.45
C GLU A 96 -57.86 13.66 3.78
N SER A 97 -58.09 14.99 3.74
CA SER A 97 -58.14 15.83 4.91
C SER A 97 -59.57 16.36 5.05
N ARG A 98 -59.74 17.62 5.46
CA ARG A 98 -61.03 18.26 5.42
C ARG A 98 -61.36 18.66 3.96
N ASP A 99 -62.58 18.37 3.50
CA ASP A 99 -62.99 18.64 2.09
C ASP A 99 -62.71 20.08 1.65
N GLU A 100 -62.86 21.05 2.53
CA GLU A 100 -62.56 22.45 2.26
C GLU A 100 -61.09 22.71 2.02
N GLU A 101 -60.23 22.15 2.86
CA GLU A 101 -58.76 22.25 2.77
C GLU A 101 -58.27 21.60 1.47
N ASP A 102 -58.80 20.43 1.13
CA ASP A 102 -58.43 19.69 -0.10
C ASP A 102 -58.86 20.45 -1.36
N ARG A 103 -60.03 21.04 -1.32
CA ARG A 103 -60.53 21.88 -2.43
C ARG A 103 -59.73 23.16 -2.60
N LEU A 104 -59.35 23.85 -1.51
CA LEU A 104 -58.52 25.06 -1.55
C LEU A 104 -57.17 24.77 -2.21
N LEU A 105 -56.48 23.69 -1.80
CA LEU A 105 -55.20 23.29 -2.37
C LEU A 105 -55.36 22.88 -3.85
N GLY A 106 -56.37 22.07 -4.17
CA GLY A 106 -56.63 21.66 -5.57
C GLY A 106 -56.93 22.87 -6.50
N GLN A 107 -57.67 23.88 -5.99
CA GLN A 107 -57.92 25.12 -6.72
C GLN A 107 -56.67 25.96 -6.94
N ALA A 108 -55.79 26.05 -5.92
CA ALA A 108 -54.50 26.76 -6.03
C ALA A 108 -53.61 26.10 -7.07
N VAL A 109 -53.51 24.77 -7.03
CA VAL A 109 -52.76 23.97 -8.02
C VAL A 109 -53.29 24.21 -9.43
N ALA A 110 -54.62 24.16 -9.63
CA ALA A 110 -55.24 24.37 -10.93
C ALA A 110 -55.02 25.80 -11.45
N ARG A 111 -55.11 26.83 -10.60
CA ARG A 111 -54.88 28.23 -10.98
C ARG A 111 -53.42 28.47 -11.37
N ALA A 112 -52.47 27.85 -10.66
CA ALA A 112 -51.04 27.97 -10.94
C ALA A 112 -50.61 27.28 -12.27
N LYS A 113 -51.38 26.32 -12.80
CA LYS A 113 -51.27 25.64 -14.11
C LYS A 113 -49.99 24.83 -14.35
N ARG A 114 -48.86 25.18 -13.71
CA ARG A 114 -47.52 24.60 -13.94
C ARG A 114 -46.97 23.95 -12.65
N VAL A 115 -47.84 23.27 -11.92
CA VAL A 115 -47.50 22.59 -10.66
C VAL A 115 -47.33 21.11 -10.91
N VAL A 116 -46.17 20.58 -10.50
CA VAL A 116 -45.89 19.15 -10.45
C VAL A 116 -45.93 18.70 -8.99
N LEU A 117 -46.76 17.69 -8.70
CA LEU A 117 -46.97 17.19 -7.35
C LEU A 117 -46.15 15.92 -7.07
N ALA A 118 -45.70 15.77 -5.83
CA ALA A 118 -44.99 14.59 -5.37
C ALA A 118 -45.93 13.37 -5.26
N SER A 119 -45.37 12.20 -5.58
CA SER A 119 -45.90 10.88 -5.25
C SER A 119 -44.78 10.03 -4.68
N THR A 120 -45.09 8.86 -4.10
CA THR A 120 -44.08 7.90 -3.65
C THR A 120 -44.36 6.49 -4.17
N LEU A 121 -43.28 5.75 -4.40
CA LEU A 121 -43.27 4.33 -4.76
C LEU A 121 -42.56 3.55 -3.67
N ARG A 122 -43.31 3.21 -2.62
CA ARG A 122 -42.76 2.50 -1.44
C ARG A 122 -42.73 0.99 -1.66
N THR A 123 -41.59 0.36 -1.30
CA THR A 123 -41.54 -1.08 -1.19
C THR A 123 -41.89 -1.47 0.27
N ILE A 124 -43.04 -2.10 0.43
CA ILE A 124 -43.50 -2.60 1.73
C ILE A 124 -43.17 -4.10 1.82
N ALA A 125 -42.45 -4.47 2.88
CA ALA A 125 -42.20 -5.88 3.22
C ALA A 125 -43.38 -6.37 4.08
N THR A 126 -44.23 -7.22 3.53
CA THR A 126 -45.34 -7.84 4.27
C THR A 126 -44.95 -9.27 4.63
N GLN A 127 -44.93 -9.60 5.91
CA GLN A 127 -44.81 -10.98 6.36
C GLN A 127 -46.16 -11.68 6.14
N THR A 128 -46.14 -12.72 5.32
CA THR A 128 -47.32 -13.60 5.16
C THR A 128 -47.42 -14.55 6.38
N THR A 129 -48.62 -15.07 6.63
CA THR A 129 -48.92 -16.02 7.71
C THR A 129 -48.04 -17.31 7.67
N VAL A 130 -47.29 -17.52 6.60
CA VAL A 130 -46.39 -18.68 6.38
C VAL A 130 -44.89 -18.27 6.57
N GLY A 131 -44.61 -17.05 7.08
CA GLY A 131 -43.23 -16.61 7.34
C GLY A 131 -42.43 -16.17 6.11
N VAL A 132 -43.02 -16.08 4.93
CA VAL A 132 -42.37 -15.58 3.71
C VAL A 132 -42.55 -14.08 3.66
N THR A 133 -41.44 -13.34 3.57
CA THR A 133 -41.46 -11.90 3.36
C THR A 133 -41.75 -11.59 1.89
N GLN A 134 -42.95 -11.11 1.62
CA GLN A 134 -43.33 -10.65 0.26
C GLN A 134 -43.08 -9.15 0.16
N GLN A 135 -42.26 -8.73 -0.80
CA GLN A 135 -42.06 -7.31 -1.12
C GLN A 135 -43.14 -6.88 -2.10
N ARG A 136 -43.94 -5.88 -1.74
CA ARG A 136 -44.93 -5.27 -2.59
C ARG A 136 -44.61 -3.79 -2.77
N GLU A 137 -44.55 -3.34 -4.03
CA GLU A 137 -44.49 -1.93 -4.31
C GLU A 137 -45.90 -1.32 -4.24
N LEU A 138 -45.99 -0.18 -3.58
CA LEU A 138 -47.22 0.61 -3.47
C LEU A 138 -46.99 1.99 -4.07
N PHE A 139 -47.79 2.38 -5.03
CA PHE A 139 -47.82 3.72 -5.60
C PHE A 139 -48.84 4.57 -4.85
N GLU A 140 -48.39 5.66 -4.23
CA GLU A 140 -49.20 6.59 -3.45
C GLU A 140 -49.17 7.97 -4.13
N PRO A 141 -50.10 8.26 -5.06
CA PRO A 141 -50.25 9.58 -5.66
C PRO A 141 -51.03 10.52 -4.73
N PRO A 142 -51.01 11.84 -5.00
CA PRO A 142 -51.89 12.77 -4.34
C PRO A 142 -53.36 12.40 -4.59
N ILE A 143 -54.26 12.76 -3.65
CA ILE A 143 -55.69 12.51 -3.78
C ILE A 143 -56.27 13.14 -5.05
N PRO A 144 -57.34 12.57 -5.63
CA PRO A 144 -57.92 13.05 -6.90
C PRO A 144 -58.25 14.53 -6.92
N THR A 145 -58.80 15.08 -5.84
CA THR A 145 -59.19 16.49 -5.70
C THR A 145 -57.99 17.45 -5.87
N ILE A 146 -56.82 17.10 -5.37
CA ILE A 146 -55.60 17.92 -5.45
C ILE A 146 -54.93 17.75 -6.82
N ARG A 147 -54.80 16.50 -7.30
CA ARG A 147 -54.06 16.20 -8.53
C ARG A 147 -54.78 16.58 -9.82
N ALA A 148 -56.11 16.82 -9.80
CA ALA A 148 -56.88 17.09 -10.99
C ALA A 148 -56.43 18.34 -11.78
N GLY A 149 -55.85 19.34 -11.09
CA GLY A 149 -55.30 20.55 -11.70
C GLY A 149 -53.80 20.57 -11.91
N ALA A 150 -53.10 19.50 -11.54
CA ALA A 150 -51.66 19.45 -11.64
C ALA A 150 -51.17 19.26 -13.09
N ALA A 151 -50.07 19.89 -13.46
CA ALA A 151 -49.39 19.69 -14.75
C ALA A 151 -48.73 18.31 -14.86
N GLY A 152 -48.44 17.68 -13.74
CA GLY A 152 -47.86 16.36 -13.67
C GLY A 152 -47.71 15.84 -12.23
N ILE A 153 -47.39 14.55 -12.12
CA ILE A 153 -47.11 13.86 -10.86
C ILE A 153 -45.78 13.17 -11.02
N GLY A 154 -44.89 13.30 -10.04
CA GLY A 154 -43.59 12.64 -10.06
C GLY A 154 -43.22 12.04 -8.71
N PHE A 155 -42.61 10.86 -8.70
CA PHE A 155 -42.15 10.26 -7.46
C PHE A 155 -40.89 10.98 -6.91
N VAL A 156 -40.77 11.06 -5.60
CA VAL A 156 -39.68 11.75 -4.89
C VAL A 156 -38.72 10.80 -4.22
N ASP A 157 -38.91 9.49 -4.36
CA ASP A 157 -38.10 8.48 -3.72
C ASP A 157 -36.64 8.58 -4.15
N LEU A 158 -35.73 8.69 -3.17
CA LEU A 158 -34.29 8.79 -3.40
C LEU A 158 -33.62 7.43 -3.28
N GLU A 159 -32.68 7.13 -4.19
CA GLU A 159 -31.84 5.94 -4.09
C GLU A 159 -30.70 6.19 -3.13
N ARG A 160 -30.72 5.47 -1.99
CA ARG A 160 -29.63 5.50 -1.00
C ARG A 160 -28.60 4.41 -1.29
N GLY A 161 -27.33 4.78 -1.27
CA GLY A 161 -26.23 3.83 -1.30
C GLY A 161 -26.18 2.96 -0.03
N ARG A 162 -25.25 2.00 0.02
CA ARG A 162 -25.02 1.15 1.20
C ARG A 162 -24.62 1.96 2.45
N ASP A 163 -24.10 3.15 2.27
CA ASP A 163 -23.74 4.13 3.32
C ASP A 163 -24.84 5.17 3.56
N ALA A 164 -26.06 4.91 3.12
CA ALA A 164 -27.23 5.78 3.18
C ALA A 164 -27.12 7.10 2.37
N ALA A 165 -25.97 7.40 1.74
CA ALA A 165 -25.81 8.62 0.96
C ALA A 165 -26.48 8.52 -0.41
N VAL A 166 -27.04 9.66 -0.86
CA VAL A 166 -27.67 9.80 -2.17
C VAL A 166 -26.66 10.33 -3.17
N ARG A 167 -26.41 9.56 -4.25
CA ARG A 167 -25.47 9.95 -5.32
C ARG A 167 -26.10 9.76 -6.72
N SER A 168 -27.15 8.96 -6.81
CA SER A 168 -27.88 8.69 -8.05
C SER A 168 -29.38 8.72 -7.82
N ALA A 169 -30.13 8.89 -8.89
CA ALA A 169 -31.58 8.82 -8.86
C ALA A 169 -32.12 8.08 -10.10
N LEU A 170 -33.24 7.41 -9.91
CA LEU A 170 -34.05 6.89 -11.03
C LEU A 170 -34.90 8.01 -11.58
N LEU A 171 -34.91 8.17 -12.91
CA LEU A 171 -35.76 9.13 -13.57
C LEU A 171 -37.15 8.57 -13.90
N ALA A 172 -37.26 7.24 -14.00
CA ALA A 172 -38.51 6.56 -14.24
C ALA A 172 -38.51 5.17 -13.57
N ARG A 173 -39.68 4.73 -13.11
CA ARG A 173 -39.94 3.41 -12.54
C ARG A 173 -41.15 2.79 -13.22
N ARG A 174 -41.10 1.48 -13.45
CA ARG A 174 -42.26 0.75 -13.98
C ARG A 174 -42.98 0.06 -12.83
N HIS A 175 -44.26 0.39 -12.64
CA HIS A 175 -45.14 -0.22 -11.64
C HIS A 175 -46.48 -0.58 -12.26
N ALA A 176 -46.99 -1.78 -12.01
CA ALA A 176 -48.28 -2.27 -12.54
C ALA A 176 -48.47 -2.05 -14.05
N GLY A 177 -47.38 -2.18 -14.85
CA GLY A 177 -47.40 -1.98 -16.30
C GLY A 177 -47.31 -0.53 -16.76
N GLN A 178 -47.42 0.45 -15.88
CA GLN A 178 -47.27 1.87 -16.16
C GLN A 178 -45.86 2.39 -15.82
N VAL A 179 -45.43 3.41 -16.56
CA VAL A 179 -44.17 4.09 -16.28
C VAL A 179 -44.46 5.36 -15.50
N HIS A 180 -43.92 5.44 -14.29
CA HIS A 180 -43.99 6.63 -13.44
C HIS A 180 -42.65 7.37 -13.51
N THR A 181 -42.68 8.68 -13.71
CA THR A 181 -41.49 9.55 -13.75
C THR A 181 -41.21 10.16 -12.40
N GLY A 182 -39.94 10.45 -12.12
CA GLY A 182 -39.52 11.19 -10.91
C GLY A 182 -39.90 12.67 -10.98
N LEU A 183 -40.01 13.36 -9.84
CA LEU A 183 -40.37 14.77 -9.73
C LEU A 183 -39.48 15.65 -10.61
N ALA A 184 -38.13 15.52 -10.47
CA ALA A 184 -37.20 16.28 -11.29
C ALA A 184 -37.35 16.00 -12.79
N LYS A 185 -37.64 14.75 -13.20
CA LYS A 185 -37.84 14.39 -14.60
C LYS A 185 -39.15 14.99 -15.11
N THR A 186 -40.25 14.98 -14.34
CA THR A 186 -41.52 15.56 -14.71
C THR A 186 -41.41 17.09 -14.84
N LEU A 187 -40.67 17.75 -13.93
CA LEU A 187 -40.35 19.17 -14.07
C LEU A 187 -39.52 19.45 -15.34
N PHE A 188 -38.50 18.61 -15.62
CA PHE A 188 -37.71 18.71 -16.84
C PHE A 188 -38.61 18.67 -18.09
N ASP A 189 -39.52 17.69 -18.18
CA ASP A 189 -40.40 17.54 -19.33
C ASP A 189 -41.30 18.76 -19.55
N LEU A 190 -41.64 19.48 -18.47
CA LEU A 190 -42.46 20.67 -18.51
C LEU A 190 -41.71 21.92 -19.01
N VAL A 191 -40.39 22.04 -18.73
CA VAL A 191 -39.65 23.29 -18.95
C VAL A 191 -38.48 23.18 -19.94
N ALA A 192 -38.08 21.96 -20.34
CA ALA A 192 -36.85 21.73 -21.10
C ALA A 192 -36.84 22.43 -22.48
N GLN A 193 -37.99 22.52 -23.16
CA GLN A 193 -38.07 23.21 -24.43
C GLN A 193 -37.89 24.72 -24.30
N GLU A 194 -38.49 25.33 -23.29
CA GLU A 194 -38.38 26.76 -23.00
C GLU A 194 -36.96 27.17 -22.62
N LEU A 195 -36.24 26.26 -21.93
CA LEU A 195 -34.86 26.46 -21.51
C LEU A 195 -33.82 25.98 -22.52
N GLY A 196 -34.22 25.51 -23.69
CA GLY A 196 -33.31 25.01 -24.72
C GLY A 196 -32.64 23.67 -24.37
N ALA A 197 -33.11 22.95 -23.33
CA ALA A 197 -32.57 21.71 -22.83
C ALA A 197 -33.26 20.45 -23.41
N GLY A 198 -34.17 20.57 -24.38
CA GLY A 198 -34.98 19.45 -24.90
C GLY A 198 -34.17 18.31 -25.54
N GLY A 199 -32.88 18.53 -25.86
CA GLY A 199 -31.95 17.53 -26.40
C GLY A 199 -31.23 16.66 -25.37
N SER A 200 -31.43 16.89 -24.07
CA SER A 200 -30.69 16.21 -23.01
C SER A 200 -30.71 14.69 -23.14
N SER A 201 -29.52 14.10 -23.20
CA SER A 201 -29.32 12.65 -23.21
C SER A 201 -29.51 12.06 -21.81
N ALA A 202 -29.16 12.82 -20.78
CA ALA A 202 -29.31 12.43 -19.37
C ALA A 202 -30.79 12.18 -19.03
N ALA A 203 -31.69 13.04 -19.50
CA ALA A 203 -33.13 12.91 -19.27
C ALA A 203 -33.76 11.64 -19.86
N ARG A 204 -33.06 10.95 -20.77
CA ARG A 204 -33.50 9.69 -21.41
C ARG A 204 -32.98 8.44 -20.73
N ARG A 205 -32.07 8.58 -19.72
CA ARG A 205 -31.52 7.46 -18.99
C ARG A 205 -32.49 6.95 -17.92
N GLY A 206 -32.46 5.66 -17.62
CA GLY A 206 -33.27 5.10 -16.52
C GLY A 206 -32.74 5.55 -15.14
N ARG A 207 -31.40 5.66 -15.01
CA ARG A 207 -30.69 6.12 -13.79
C ARG A 207 -29.67 7.18 -14.16
N VAL A 208 -29.53 8.17 -13.30
CA VAL A 208 -28.59 9.29 -13.45
C VAL A 208 -27.74 9.41 -12.18
N TRP A 209 -26.43 9.52 -12.34
CA TRP A 209 -25.52 9.93 -11.27
C TRP A 209 -25.55 11.46 -11.21
N ILE A 210 -25.95 11.98 -10.04
CA ILE A 210 -26.17 13.41 -9.83
C ILE A 210 -24.83 14.14 -9.81
N ASN A 211 -24.73 15.21 -10.56
CA ASN A 211 -23.59 16.11 -10.55
C ASN A 211 -23.86 17.25 -9.56
N PHE A 212 -23.66 16.96 -8.27
CA PHE A 212 -23.94 17.90 -7.19
C PHE A 212 -23.19 19.21 -7.38
N ARG A 213 -23.90 20.33 -7.26
CA ARG A 213 -23.33 21.68 -7.45
C ARG A 213 -22.51 22.15 -6.23
N GLY A 214 -22.85 21.73 -5.01
CA GLY A 214 -22.17 22.09 -3.78
C GLY A 214 -22.83 21.49 -2.55
N PRO A 215 -22.45 21.94 -1.37
CA PRO A 215 -23.08 21.58 -0.11
C PRO A 215 -24.51 22.11 -0.05
N GLY A 216 -25.26 21.70 1.00
CA GLY A 216 -26.60 22.25 1.29
C GLY A 216 -26.58 23.78 1.32
N GLY A 217 -27.59 24.40 0.75
CA GLY A 217 -27.69 25.87 0.58
C GLY A 217 -27.00 26.42 -0.68
N THR A 218 -26.53 25.56 -1.60
CA THR A 218 -25.95 26.00 -2.89
C THR A 218 -26.99 26.62 -3.81
N PHE A 219 -28.23 26.16 -3.77
CA PHE A 219 -29.34 26.78 -4.49
C PHE A 219 -29.92 27.94 -3.67
N PRO A 220 -30.34 29.06 -4.32
CA PRO A 220 -31.05 30.13 -3.65
C PRO A 220 -32.27 29.58 -2.89
N THR A 221 -32.30 29.75 -1.60
CA THR A 221 -33.31 29.15 -0.74
C THR A 221 -34.06 30.26 0.02
N TYR A 222 -35.38 30.16 0.06
CA TYR A 222 -36.28 31.09 0.73
C TYR A 222 -37.07 30.33 1.80
N PRO A 223 -37.16 30.83 3.05
CA PRO A 223 -37.95 30.22 4.11
C PRO A 223 -39.45 30.23 3.75
N TYR A 224 -40.12 29.11 3.97
CA TYR A 224 -41.55 28.95 3.67
C TYR A 224 -42.43 30.00 4.37
N TYR A 225 -42.13 30.33 5.65
CA TYR A 225 -42.93 31.30 6.40
C TYR A 225 -42.88 32.70 5.78
N GLN A 226 -41.75 33.10 5.20
CA GLN A 226 -41.64 34.42 4.56
C GLN A 226 -42.48 34.49 3.28
N VAL A 227 -42.47 33.38 2.50
CA VAL A 227 -43.36 33.30 1.33
C VAL A 227 -44.83 33.28 1.74
N TYR A 228 -45.16 32.51 2.79
CA TYR A 228 -46.53 32.46 3.37
C TYR A 228 -47.03 33.81 3.83
N ARG A 229 -46.17 34.63 4.46
CA ARG A 229 -46.52 35.99 4.94
C ARG A 229 -46.49 37.03 3.80
N GLY A 230 -46.01 36.72 2.62
CA GLY A 230 -45.85 37.65 1.49
C GLY A 230 -44.65 38.59 1.68
N GLU A 231 -43.69 38.25 2.52
CA GLU A 231 -42.45 39.03 2.75
C GLU A 231 -41.50 38.89 1.55
N ILE A 232 -41.56 37.80 0.80
CA ILE A 232 -40.81 37.59 -0.43
C ILE A 232 -41.65 38.14 -1.61
N PRO A 233 -41.13 39.12 -2.36
CA PRO A 233 -41.83 39.68 -3.49
C PRO A 233 -42.07 38.60 -4.59
N PRO A 234 -43.26 38.46 -5.18
CA PRO A 234 -43.55 37.48 -6.21
C PRO A 234 -42.57 37.50 -7.40
N ARG A 235 -42.06 38.66 -7.81
CA ARG A 235 -41.06 38.83 -8.88
C ARG A 235 -39.77 38.03 -8.61
N THR A 236 -39.51 37.66 -7.37
CA THR A 236 -38.39 36.79 -7.02
C THR A 236 -38.46 35.44 -7.74
N PHE A 237 -39.63 34.95 -8.06
CA PHE A 237 -39.88 33.68 -8.72
C PHE A 237 -40.08 33.79 -10.24
N GLU A 238 -40.02 34.99 -10.79
CA GLU A 238 -40.22 35.21 -12.22
C GLU A 238 -39.17 34.46 -13.07
N GLY A 239 -39.64 33.66 -14.03
CA GLY A 239 -38.81 32.88 -14.93
C GLY A 239 -37.97 31.79 -14.24
N LYS A 240 -38.29 31.43 -12.99
CA LYS A 240 -37.57 30.42 -12.23
C LYS A 240 -38.34 29.12 -12.09
N ILE A 241 -37.63 28.02 -11.86
CA ILE A 241 -38.20 26.76 -11.40
C ILE A 241 -38.14 26.77 -9.87
N VAL A 242 -39.29 26.62 -9.24
CA VAL A 242 -39.38 26.65 -7.76
C VAL A 242 -39.64 25.24 -7.24
N ILE A 243 -38.81 24.76 -6.35
CA ILE A 243 -39.02 23.48 -5.62
C ILE A 243 -39.42 23.82 -4.18
N LEU A 244 -40.65 23.48 -3.85
CA LEU A 244 -41.19 23.64 -2.51
C LEU A 244 -41.11 22.32 -1.77
N GLY A 245 -40.38 22.26 -0.65
CA GLY A 245 -40.23 21.02 0.09
C GLY A 245 -39.74 21.19 1.53
N VAL A 246 -39.59 20.05 2.21
CA VAL A 246 -39.21 19.97 3.60
C VAL A 246 -37.70 20.04 3.74
N ALA A 247 -37.21 20.79 4.73
CA ALA A 247 -35.81 20.82 5.12
C ALA A 247 -35.59 20.88 6.65
N ALA A 248 -36.67 20.89 7.43
CA ALA A 248 -36.57 20.87 8.88
C ALA A 248 -35.97 19.56 9.38
N LEU A 249 -35.01 19.63 10.30
CA LEU A 249 -34.37 18.47 10.93
C LEU A 249 -35.39 17.58 11.62
N SER A 250 -36.35 18.19 12.30
CA SER A 250 -37.43 17.52 13.03
C SER A 250 -38.33 16.64 12.14
N LEU A 251 -38.37 16.90 10.82
CA LEU A 251 -39.20 16.16 9.85
C LEU A 251 -38.44 15.06 9.12
N HIS A 252 -37.14 14.85 9.41
CA HIS A 252 -36.30 13.74 8.93
C HIS A 252 -36.17 13.62 7.40
N ASP A 253 -36.32 14.72 6.66
CA ASP A 253 -36.12 14.76 5.20
C ASP A 253 -34.77 15.36 4.84
N ARG A 254 -33.72 14.91 5.54
CA ARG A 254 -32.33 15.23 5.23
C ARG A 254 -31.53 13.97 4.99
N HIS A 255 -30.65 14.03 4.00
CA HIS A 255 -29.90 12.88 3.50
C HIS A 255 -28.42 13.20 3.37
N PRO A 256 -27.54 12.23 3.70
CA PRO A 256 -26.14 12.35 3.34
C PRO A 256 -25.98 12.48 1.81
N ALA A 257 -25.15 13.42 1.37
CA ALA A 257 -24.79 13.69 0.00
C ALA A 257 -23.26 13.88 -0.12
N PRO A 258 -22.66 13.93 -1.29
CA PRO A 258 -21.21 13.99 -1.45
C PRO A 258 -20.49 15.12 -0.68
N PHE A 259 -21.14 16.25 -0.44
CA PHE A 259 -20.59 17.39 0.30
C PHE A 259 -20.87 17.35 1.82
N SER A 260 -21.50 16.29 2.32
CA SER A 260 -21.95 16.25 3.72
C SER A 260 -20.81 16.04 4.73
N GLY A 261 -19.56 15.82 4.30
CA GLY A 261 -18.40 15.65 5.20
C GLY A 261 -18.47 14.45 6.19
N VAL A 262 -19.65 13.84 6.31
CA VAL A 262 -19.96 12.77 7.28
C VAL A 262 -19.22 11.46 7.00
N ASN A 263 -18.62 11.32 5.81
CA ASN A 263 -18.19 10.03 5.28
C ASN A 263 -16.70 9.71 5.49
N TRP A 264 -15.89 10.63 6.05
CA TRP A 264 -14.41 10.50 6.00
C TRP A 264 -13.73 9.98 7.26
N LEU A 265 -14.32 10.17 8.43
CA LEU A 265 -13.80 9.60 9.69
C LEU A 265 -14.94 8.99 10.49
N PRO A 266 -14.77 7.77 11.05
CA PRO A 266 -15.61 7.38 12.16
C PRO A 266 -15.39 8.48 13.20
N SER A 267 -16.49 9.10 13.61
CA SER A 267 -16.49 10.22 14.56
C SER A 267 -15.72 9.85 15.84
N VAL A 268 -14.42 10.11 15.83
CA VAL A 268 -13.69 10.32 17.06
C VAL A 268 -14.03 11.73 17.49
N ALA A 269 -15.00 11.84 18.40
CA ALA A 269 -15.58 13.06 18.94
C ALA A 269 -16.54 13.82 17.97
N GLY A 270 -17.78 13.52 17.98
CA GLY A 270 -19.00 14.31 17.88
C GLY A 270 -19.08 15.69 17.22
N ALA A 271 -18.08 16.11 16.45
CA ALA A 271 -18.08 17.40 15.79
C ALA A 271 -17.60 17.24 14.35
N GLY A 272 -18.38 17.73 13.39
CA GLY A 272 -17.95 17.92 12.00
C GLY A 272 -16.76 18.90 11.91
N PRO A 273 -16.12 19.03 10.73
CA PRO A 273 -15.01 19.96 10.52
C PRO A 273 -15.44 21.39 10.91
N GLY A 274 -14.81 21.93 11.95
CA GLY A 274 -15.11 23.27 12.46
C GLY A 274 -16.13 23.34 13.60
N GLY A 275 -16.52 22.19 14.22
CA GLY A 275 -17.46 22.21 15.35
C GLY A 275 -18.94 22.35 14.94
N GLN A 276 -19.25 22.14 13.66
CA GLN A 276 -20.61 22.15 13.15
C GLN A 276 -21.34 20.85 13.51
N ASP A 277 -22.64 20.97 13.78
CA ASP A 277 -23.52 19.83 14.01
C ASP A 277 -23.53 18.92 12.78
N PRO A 278 -23.22 17.61 12.91
CA PRO A 278 -23.23 16.67 11.80
C PRO A 278 -24.55 16.65 11.02
N GLU A 279 -25.67 16.93 11.67
CA GLU A 279 -26.98 16.98 11.04
C GLU A 279 -27.16 18.22 10.14
N ALA A 280 -26.45 19.32 10.44
CA ALA A 280 -26.47 20.53 9.62
C ALA A 280 -25.79 20.34 8.24
N LEU A 281 -24.92 19.30 8.12
CA LEU A 281 -24.25 18.98 6.87
C LEU A 281 -25.08 18.11 5.91
N LEU A 282 -26.24 17.63 6.35
CA LEU A 282 -27.14 16.84 5.50
C LEU A 282 -27.90 17.76 4.52
N MET A 283 -28.12 17.26 3.30
CA MET A 283 -28.86 17.97 2.27
C MET A 283 -30.33 17.59 2.31
N SER A 284 -31.23 18.57 2.14
CA SER A 284 -32.69 18.32 2.07
C SER A 284 -33.06 17.54 0.81
N GLY A 285 -34.16 16.77 0.88
CA GLY A 285 -34.69 16.04 -0.27
C GLY A 285 -34.99 16.98 -1.44
N SER A 286 -35.61 18.13 -1.16
CA SER A 286 -35.92 19.15 -2.18
C SER A 286 -34.67 19.74 -2.84
N GLU A 287 -33.56 19.91 -2.14
CA GLU A 287 -32.31 20.39 -2.74
C GLU A 287 -31.61 19.27 -3.55
N ILE A 288 -31.75 18.01 -3.16
CA ILE A 288 -31.30 16.87 -3.97
C ILE A 288 -32.09 16.82 -5.28
N GLN A 289 -33.42 17.05 -5.26
CA GLN A 289 -34.24 17.17 -6.46
C GLN A 289 -33.81 18.35 -7.34
N ALA A 290 -33.39 19.49 -6.72
CA ALA A 290 -32.83 20.62 -7.46
C ALA A 290 -31.51 20.27 -8.17
N ASN A 291 -30.60 19.58 -7.49
CA ASN A 291 -29.34 19.09 -8.06
C ASN A 291 -29.59 18.09 -9.22
N LEU A 292 -30.56 17.19 -9.05
CA LEU A 292 -30.93 16.23 -10.09
C LEU A 292 -31.52 16.95 -11.31
N LEU A 293 -32.42 17.90 -11.09
CA LEU A 293 -33.04 18.68 -12.16
C LEU A 293 -31.98 19.50 -12.92
N ASP A 294 -31.09 20.19 -12.23
CA ASP A 294 -30.01 20.96 -12.83
C ASP A 294 -29.04 20.05 -13.64
N THR A 295 -28.74 18.85 -13.12
CA THR A 295 -27.93 17.84 -13.82
C THR A 295 -28.58 17.41 -15.15
N ILE A 296 -29.88 17.14 -15.19
CA ILE A 296 -30.54 16.67 -16.41
C ILE A 296 -30.82 17.81 -17.38
N LEU A 297 -31.07 19.03 -16.92
CA LEU A 297 -31.20 20.22 -17.74
C LEU A 297 -29.88 20.59 -18.42
N ASN A 298 -28.76 20.48 -17.71
CA ASN A 298 -27.42 20.79 -18.23
C ASN A 298 -26.80 19.65 -19.05
N ASP A 299 -27.43 18.48 -19.08
CA ASP A 299 -26.92 17.25 -19.73
C ASP A 299 -25.51 16.87 -19.28
N ASP A 300 -25.19 17.10 -18.00
CA ASP A 300 -23.85 16.90 -17.44
C ASP A 300 -23.76 15.86 -16.30
N PRO A 301 -24.45 14.70 -16.40
CA PRO A 301 -24.42 13.69 -15.36
C PRO A 301 -23.01 13.14 -15.18
N ILE A 302 -22.70 12.67 -13.97
CA ILE A 302 -21.48 11.91 -13.75
C ILE A 302 -21.55 10.60 -14.55
N GLN A 303 -20.55 10.35 -15.38
CA GLN A 303 -20.48 9.17 -16.25
C GLN A 303 -19.53 8.14 -15.64
N ARG A 304 -19.94 6.89 -15.55
CA ARG A 304 -19.12 5.77 -15.11
C ARG A 304 -18.70 4.93 -16.30
N LEU A 305 -17.44 4.50 -16.34
CA LEU A 305 -16.97 3.59 -17.39
C LEU A 305 -17.62 2.20 -17.24
N PRO A 306 -17.77 1.44 -18.32
CA PRO A 306 -18.28 0.07 -18.25
C PRO A 306 -17.36 -0.84 -17.41
N ALA A 307 -17.94 -1.76 -16.64
CA ALA A 307 -17.20 -2.69 -15.78
C ALA A 307 -16.12 -3.49 -16.53
N GLY A 308 -16.36 -3.83 -17.81
CA GLY A 308 -15.38 -4.53 -18.64
C GLY A 308 -14.06 -3.77 -18.83
N VAL A 309 -14.11 -2.42 -18.88
CA VAL A 309 -12.91 -1.58 -18.98
C VAL A 309 -12.08 -1.70 -17.69
N TYR A 310 -12.74 -1.69 -16.52
CA TYR A 310 -12.06 -1.86 -15.24
C TYR A 310 -11.44 -3.25 -15.08
N LEU A 311 -12.11 -4.30 -15.53
CA LEU A 311 -11.54 -5.66 -15.49
C LEU A 311 -10.24 -5.75 -16.27
N VAL A 312 -10.19 -5.19 -17.48
CA VAL A 312 -8.96 -5.15 -18.29
C VAL A 312 -7.89 -4.29 -17.58
N LEU A 313 -8.27 -3.15 -17.04
CA LEU A 313 -7.35 -2.26 -16.32
C LEU A 313 -6.75 -2.95 -15.08
N ILE A 314 -7.55 -3.61 -14.27
CA ILE A 314 -7.11 -4.34 -13.07
C ILE A 314 -6.06 -5.40 -13.42
N LEU A 315 -6.30 -6.18 -14.48
CA LEU A 315 -5.37 -7.21 -14.95
C LEU A 315 -4.06 -6.58 -15.46
N ALA A 316 -4.16 -5.54 -16.28
CA ALA A 316 -3.01 -4.84 -16.85
C ALA A 316 -2.14 -4.17 -15.76
N VAL A 317 -2.78 -3.53 -14.79
CA VAL A 317 -2.12 -2.85 -13.67
C VAL A 317 -1.47 -3.85 -12.71
N GLY A 318 -2.13 -4.99 -12.43
CA GLY A 318 -1.56 -6.07 -11.64
C GLY A 318 -0.29 -6.65 -12.29
N ALA A 319 -0.34 -6.93 -13.60
CA ALA A 319 0.83 -7.40 -14.36
C ALA A 319 1.94 -6.33 -14.40
N GLY A 320 1.60 -5.06 -14.63
CA GLY A 320 2.53 -3.93 -14.65
C GLY A 320 3.23 -3.72 -13.31
N GLY A 321 2.51 -3.77 -12.19
CA GLY A 321 3.05 -3.68 -10.84
C GLY A 321 4.07 -4.78 -10.54
N ALA A 322 3.77 -6.01 -10.96
CA ALA A 322 4.69 -7.13 -10.82
C ALA A 322 5.96 -6.99 -11.70
N LEU A 323 5.84 -6.43 -12.90
CA LEU A 323 6.99 -6.12 -13.76
C LEU A 323 7.88 -5.04 -13.13
N ILE A 324 7.29 -3.97 -12.61
CA ILE A 324 8.00 -2.89 -11.89
C ILE A 324 8.79 -3.49 -10.71
N GLY A 325 8.12 -4.28 -9.85
CA GLY A 325 8.75 -4.92 -8.68
C GLY A 325 9.79 -5.98 -9.05
N GLY A 326 9.67 -6.61 -10.23
CA GLY A 326 10.58 -7.67 -10.71
C GLY A 326 11.86 -7.17 -11.37
N HIS A 327 11.81 -6.01 -12.03
CA HIS A 327 12.93 -5.49 -12.84
C HIS A 327 13.67 -4.33 -12.20
N LEU A 328 13.03 -3.57 -11.32
CA LEU A 328 13.65 -2.42 -10.66
C LEU A 328 14.24 -2.81 -9.29
N ARG A 329 15.24 -2.04 -8.83
CA ARG A 329 15.71 -2.11 -7.45
C ARG A 329 14.58 -1.71 -6.49
N PRO A 330 14.49 -2.27 -5.27
CA PRO A 330 13.34 -2.08 -4.36
C PRO A 330 12.91 -0.61 -4.17
N LEU A 331 13.83 0.29 -3.88
CA LEU A 331 13.51 1.73 -3.70
C LEU A 331 12.96 2.38 -4.98
N ARG A 332 13.52 2.03 -6.15
CA ARG A 332 13.03 2.55 -7.43
C ARG A 332 11.67 1.95 -7.79
N ALA A 333 11.45 0.67 -7.49
CA ALA A 333 10.16 0.02 -7.72
C ALA A 333 9.06 0.65 -6.85
N ILE A 334 9.33 0.93 -5.57
CA ILE A 334 8.40 1.64 -4.69
C ILE A 334 8.10 3.03 -5.25
N GLY A 335 9.14 3.81 -5.59
CA GLY A 335 8.98 5.15 -6.14
C GLY A 335 8.17 5.17 -7.44
N CYS A 336 8.44 4.26 -8.38
CA CYS A 336 7.67 4.13 -9.63
C CYS A 336 6.21 3.73 -9.38
N SER A 337 5.95 2.78 -8.47
CA SER A 337 4.58 2.35 -8.16
C SER A 337 3.77 3.45 -7.50
N LEU A 338 4.35 4.18 -6.53
CA LEU A 338 3.71 5.32 -5.88
C LEU A 338 3.52 6.49 -6.86
N GLY A 339 4.50 6.77 -7.72
CA GLY A 339 4.40 7.79 -8.76
C GLY A 339 3.29 7.49 -9.76
N LEU A 340 3.17 6.22 -10.21
CA LEU A 340 2.10 5.79 -11.10
C LEU A 340 0.72 5.89 -10.41
N ALA A 341 0.62 5.46 -9.16
CA ALA A 341 -0.60 5.60 -8.38
C ALA A 341 -1.01 7.07 -8.20
N ALA A 342 -0.07 7.95 -7.85
CA ALA A 342 -0.32 9.38 -7.72
C ALA A 342 -0.76 10.01 -9.05
N THR A 343 -0.10 9.67 -10.16
CA THR A 343 -0.48 10.14 -11.50
C THR A 343 -1.89 9.68 -11.85
N TYR A 344 -2.23 8.43 -11.54
CA TYR A 344 -3.57 7.90 -11.78
C TYR A 344 -4.64 8.61 -10.94
N LEU A 345 -4.35 8.89 -9.66
CA LEU A 345 -5.22 9.67 -8.77
C LEU A 345 -5.49 11.07 -9.33
N VAL A 346 -4.43 11.78 -9.72
CA VAL A 346 -4.54 13.13 -10.29
C VAL A 346 -5.32 13.09 -11.61
N ALA A 347 -4.99 12.18 -12.52
CA ALA A 347 -5.69 12.04 -13.80
C ALA A 347 -7.17 11.71 -13.60
N SER A 348 -7.49 10.81 -12.66
CA SER A 348 -8.86 10.46 -12.30
C SER A 348 -9.62 11.66 -11.72
N HIS A 349 -8.99 12.50 -10.89
CA HIS A 349 -9.60 13.72 -10.36
C HIS A 349 -9.83 14.77 -11.46
N LEU A 350 -8.86 14.97 -12.36
CA LEU A 350 -9.01 15.90 -13.50
C LEU A 350 -10.11 15.47 -14.46
N ALA A 351 -10.21 14.16 -14.76
CA ALA A 351 -11.30 13.62 -15.57
C ALA A 351 -12.68 13.82 -14.91
N PHE A 352 -12.75 13.63 -13.59
CA PHE A 352 -13.97 13.88 -12.83
C PHE A 352 -14.36 15.36 -12.84
N SER A 353 -13.40 16.26 -12.59
CA SER A 353 -13.65 17.69 -12.47
C SER A 353 -13.90 18.37 -13.82
N GLY A 354 -13.20 17.94 -14.89
CA GLY A 354 -13.29 18.58 -16.22
C GLY A 354 -14.30 17.92 -17.17
N MET A 355 -14.47 16.59 -17.06
CA MET A 355 -15.27 15.81 -18.02
C MET A 355 -16.47 15.11 -17.38
N ASN A 356 -16.71 15.29 -16.09
CA ASN A 356 -17.71 14.57 -15.29
C ASN A 356 -17.57 13.04 -15.41
N LEU A 357 -16.34 12.56 -15.62
CA LEU A 357 -16.05 11.15 -15.81
C LEU A 357 -15.53 10.52 -14.52
N TRP A 358 -16.28 9.58 -13.97
CA TRP A 358 -15.87 8.80 -12.81
C TRP A 358 -15.00 7.63 -13.26
N ILE A 359 -13.70 7.75 -13.04
CA ILE A 359 -12.71 6.68 -13.19
C ILE A 359 -12.46 6.11 -11.79
N GLU A 360 -12.72 4.82 -11.61
CA GLU A 360 -12.56 4.16 -10.31
C GLU A 360 -11.08 4.06 -9.91
N VAL A 361 -10.79 4.39 -8.66
CA VAL A 361 -9.41 4.46 -8.13
C VAL A 361 -9.04 3.21 -7.37
N VAL A 362 -9.90 2.78 -6.45
CA VAL A 362 -9.58 1.67 -5.54
C VAL A 362 -9.29 0.37 -6.29
N PRO A 363 -10.13 -0.06 -7.27
CA PRO A 363 -9.88 -1.27 -8.04
C PRO A 363 -8.62 -1.22 -8.90
N ALA A 364 -8.14 -0.03 -9.27
CA ALA A 364 -6.94 0.15 -10.09
C ALA A 364 -5.66 0.24 -9.25
N VAL A 365 -5.67 1.05 -8.18
CA VAL A 365 -4.46 1.31 -7.37
C VAL A 365 -4.12 0.13 -6.46
N LEU A 366 -5.13 -0.54 -5.90
CA LEU A 366 -4.91 -1.65 -4.96
C LEU A 366 -4.11 -2.83 -5.57
N PRO A 367 -4.46 -3.37 -6.75
CA PRO A 367 -3.68 -4.44 -7.40
C PRO A 367 -2.25 -4.02 -7.74
N LEU A 368 -2.04 -2.76 -8.13
CA LEU A 368 -0.71 -2.21 -8.40
C LEU A 368 0.19 -2.32 -7.19
N LEU A 369 -0.30 -1.81 -6.06
CA LEU A 369 0.47 -1.77 -4.81
C LEU A 369 0.70 -3.18 -4.24
N ILE A 370 -0.32 -4.04 -4.28
CA ILE A 370 -0.22 -5.43 -3.82
C ILE A 370 0.79 -6.20 -4.68
N ALA A 371 0.69 -6.09 -6.01
CA ALA A 371 1.59 -6.81 -6.92
C ALA A 371 3.04 -6.34 -6.77
N ALA A 372 3.27 -5.04 -6.76
CA ALA A 372 4.61 -4.47 -6.55
C ALA A 372 5.18 -4.87 -5.18
N GLY A 373 4.41 -4.71 -4.11
CA GLY A 373 4.81 -5.04 -2.74
C GLY A 373 5.12 -6.52 -2.55
N THR A 374 4.28 -7.41 -3.10
CA THR A 374 4.50 -8.87 -3.03
C THR A 374 5.79 -9.27 -3.72
N ILE A 375 6.06 -8.77 -4.93
CA ILE A 375 7.28 -9.09 -5.67
C ILE A 375 8.52 -8.53 -4.96
N ILE A 376 8.45 -7.31 -4.45
CA ILE A 376 9.55 -6.69 -3.68
C ILE A 376 9.83 -7.55 -2.42
N GLY A 377 8.79 -7.96 -1.70
CA GLY A 377 8.92 -8.80 -0.51
C GLY A 377 9.54 -10.17 -0.81
N VAL A 378 9.07 -10.84 -1.87
CA VAL A 378 9.64 -12.14 -2.31
C VAL A 378 11.10 -12.01 -2.69
N ASN A 379 11.48 -10.96 -3.43
CA ASN A 379 12.87 -10.72 -3.82
C ASN A 379 13.74 -10.43 -2.58
N TYR A 380 13.26 -9.62 -1.65
CA TYR A 380 13.96 -9.33 -0.40
C TYR A 380 14.23 -10.59 0.44
N VAL A 381 13.20 -11.43 0.64
CA VAL A 381 13.35 -12.70 1.40
C VAL A 381 14.34 -13.64 0.69
N ARG A 382 14.31 -13.68 -0.64
CA ARG A 382 15.25 -14.49 -1.42
C ARG A 382 16.69 -13.99 -1.30
N GLU A 383 16.93 -12.69 -1.42
CA GLU A 383 18.26 -12.09 -1.24
C GLU A 383 18.80 -12.34 0.17
N GLU A 384 17.94 -12.22 1.18
CA GLU A 384 18.33 -12.48 2.57
C GLU A 384 18.68 -13.96 2.82
N ARG A 385 17.93 -14.92 2.21
CA ARG A 385 18.27 -16.36 2.30
C ARG A 385 19.63 -16.64 1.68
N VAL A 386 19.86 -16.14 0.47
CA VAL A 386 21.12 -16.30 -0.23
C VAL A 386 22.27 -15.69 0.57
N ARG A 387 22.06 -14.49 1.14
CA ARG A 387 23.05 -13.83 2.00
C ARG A 387 23.40 -14.67 3.24
N ARG A 388 22.39 -15.26 3.91
CA ARG A 388 22.61 -16.13 5.09
C ARG A 388 23.33 -17.42 4.76
N GLU A 389 23.08 -18.00 3.58
CA GLU A 389 23.76 -19.21 3.11
C GLU A 389 25.25 -18.95 2.90
N TYR A 390 25.59 -17.85 2.21
CA TYR A 390 27.00 -17.47 2.01
C TYR A 390 27.69 -16.94 3.26
N ALA A 391 26.96 -16.37 4.21
CA ALA A 391 27.52 -15.90 5.48
C ALA A 391 28.14 -17.01 6.35
N ARG A 392 27.91 -18.29 6.03
CA ARG A 392 28.57 -19.44 6.69
C ARG A 392 30.02 -19.61 6.26
N PHE A 393 30.39 -19.13 5.08
CA PHE A 393 31.72 -19.29 4.48
C PHE A 393 32.48 -17.98 4.37
N PHE A 394 31.78 -16.87 4.28
CA PHE A 394 32.35 -15.56 4.05
C PHE A 394 31.98 -14.58 5.16
N SER A 395 32.79 -13.52 5.30
CA SER A 395 32.38 -12.39 6.13
C SER A 395 31.04 -11.79 5.63
N PRO A 396 30.23 -11.18 6.50
CA PRO A 396 28.95 -10.60 6.11
C PRO A 396 29.05 -9.60 4.94
N LEU A 397 30.14 -8.86 4.85
CA LEU A 397 30.41 -7.91 3.78
C LEU A 397 30.59 -8.62 2.43
N VAL A 398 31.39 -9.69 2.41
CA VAL A 398 31.67 -10.50 1.22
C VAL A 398 30.42 -11.24 0.75
N ALA A 399 29.66 -11.83 1.70
CA ALA A 399 28.41 -12.51 1.40
C ALA A 399 27.39 -11.57 0.73
N ARG A 400 27.34 -10.30 1.19
CA ARG A 400 26.48 -9.27 0.57
C ARG A 400 26.90 -8.95 -0.86
N GLN A 401 28.17 -8.76 -1.12
CA GLN A 401 28.68 -8.44 -2.45
C GLN A 401 28.48 -9.58 -3.45
N ILE A 402 28.64 -10.84 -3.00
CA ILE A 402 28.35 -12.02 -3.81
C ILE A 402 26.85 -12.10 -4.14
N ALA A 403 25.97 -11.82 -3.17
CA ALA A 403 24.53 -11.82 -3.38
C ALA A 403 24.07 -10.72 -4.36
N GLU A 404 24.79 -9.62 -4.45
CA GLU A 404 24.55 -8.51 -5.37
C GLU A 404 25.07 -8.80 -6.79
N ASP A 405 26.02 -9.74 -6.96
CA ASP A 405 26.55 -10.15 -8.27
C ASP A 405 25.58 -11.09 -9.00
N ARG A 406 24.73 -10.50 -9.81
CA ARG A 406 23.77 -11.24 -10.66
C ARG A 406 24.42 -12.03 -11.80
N SER A 407 25.69 -11.79 -12.09
CA SER A 407 26.39 -12.46 -13.20
C SER A 407 26.91 -13.84 -12.83
N GLY A 408 27.04 -14.14 -11.52
CA GLY A 408 27.64 -15.38 -11.02
C GLY A 408 29.14 -15.50 -11.32
N GLN A 409 29.76 -14.44 -11.84
CA GLN A 409 31.19 -14.48 -12.24
C GLN A 409 32.14 -14.33 -11.06
N ALA A 410 31.67 -13.81 -9.93
CA ALA A 410 32.51 -13.63 -8.74
C ALA A 410 33.04 -14.96 -8.17
N LEU A 411 32.29 -16.04 -8.34
CA LEU A 411 32.62 -17.38 -7.83
C LEU A 411 33.18 -18.34 -8.90
N ALA A 412 33.29 -17.90 -10.15
CA ALA A 412 33.84 -18.73 -11.25
C ALA A 412 35.31 -19.05 -10.97
N ALA A 413 35.74 -20.30 -11.25
CA ALA A 413 37.13 -20.73 -11.09
C ALA A 413 38.07 -19.91 -12.00
N LYS A 414 38.97 -19.15 -11.36
CA LYS A 414 39.94 -18.26 -12.05
C LYS A 414 41.29 -18.33 -11.36
N ARG A 415 42.38 -18.12 -12.16
CA ARG A 415 43.72 -17.94 -11.60
C ARG A 415 43.81 -16.59 -10.90
N ARG A 416 44.20 -16.60 -9.63
CA ARG A 416 44.35 -15.41 -8.81
C ARG A 416 45.58 -15.49 -7.92
N ARG A 417 46.18 -14.33 -7.63
CA ARG A 417 47.21 -14.21 -6.61
C ARG A 417 46.48 -14.08 -5.26
N ILE A 418 46.81 -14.97 -4.32
CA ILE A 418 46.16 -15.09 -3.02
C ILE A 418 47.19 -15.40 -1.94
N THR A 419 46.81 -15.25 -0.69
CA THR A 419 47.55 -15.80 0.45
C THR A 419 46.71 -16.90 1.10
N VAL A 420 47.35 -18.03 1.30
CA VAL A 420 46.78 -19.22 1.94
C VAL A 420 47.38 -19.37 3.34
N LEU A 421 46.51 -19.60 4.32
CA LEU A 421 46.86 -19.86 5.71
C LEU A 421 46.35 -21.25 6.08
N PHE A 422 47.25 -22.09 6.62
CA PHE A 422 46.90 -23.30 7.34
C PHE A 422 47.24 -23.13 8.82
N ALA A 423 46.34 -23.57 9.71
CA ALA A 423 46.58 -23.60 11.15
C ALA A 423 46.12 -24.94 11.70
N ASP A 424 46.99 -25.62 12.43
CA ASP A 424 46.76 -26.97 12.95
C ASP A 424 47.15 -27.07 14.44
N ILE A 425 46.45 -27.94 15.18
CA ILE A 425 46.74 -28.17 16.61
C ILE A 425 47.95 -29.06 16.76
N ARG A 426 48.89 -28.62 17.53
CA ARG A 426 50.11 -29.37 17.79
C ARG A 426 49.85 -30.61 18.64
N GLU A 427 50.40 -31.76 18.19
CA GLU A 427 50.28 -33.03 18.89
C GLU A 427 48.81 -33.46 19.11
N PHE A 428 47.89 -33.07 18.20
CA PHE A 428 46.47 -33.36 18.30
C PHE A 428 46.20 -34.86 18.51
N THR A 429 46.91 -35.74 17.79
CA THR A 429 46.79 -37.21 17.97
C THR A 429 46.99 -37.61 19.44
N THR A 430 48.03 -37.11 20.08
CA THR A 430 48.30 -37.42 21.51
C THR A 430 47.26 -36.78 22.45
N ILE A 431 46.80 -35.56 22.11
CA ILE A 431 45.73 -34.89 22.86
C ILE A 431 44.41 -35.68 22.73
N SER A 432 44.08 -36.13 21.51
CA SER A 432 42.83 -36.86 21.25
C SER A 432 42.82 -38.27 21.87
N GLU A 433 44.00 -38.93 22.02
CA GLU A 433 44.12 -40.21 22.73
C GLU A 433 43.83 -40.07 24.23
N ALA A 434 44.03 -38.90 24.83
CA ALA A 434 43.77 -38.60 26.23
C ALA A 434 42.30 -38.18 26.53
N LEU A 435 41.48 -38.01 25.51
CA LEU A 435 40.12 -37.49 25.61
C LEU A 435 39.08 -38.53 25.10
N SER A 436 37.85 -38.46 25.59
CA SER A 436 36.74 -39.19 25.00
C SER A 436 36.39 -38.61 23.63
N PRO A 437 35.73 -39.38 22.73
CA PRO A 437 35.27 -38.86 21.42
C PRO A 437 34.42 -37.60 21.52
N GLU A 438 33.60 -37.50 22.54
CA GLU A 438 32.72 -36.34 22.80
C GLU A 438 33.57 -35.11 23.22
N GLU A 439 34.59 -35.29 24.03
CA GLU A 439 35.52 -34.24 24.44
C GLU A 439 36.39 -33.75 23.27
N VAL A 440 36.77 -34.65 22.35
CA VAL A 440 37.48 -34.26 21.12
C VAL A 440 36.61 -33.36 20.26
N VAL A 441 35.33 -33.69 20.13
CA VAL A 441 34.34 -32.84 19.39
C VAL A 441 34.16 -31.50 20.10
N GLU A 442 34.10 -31.47 21.42
CA GLU A 442 34.03 -30.25 22.23
C GLU A 442 35.25 -29.36 22.00
N LEU A 443 36.47 -29.95 22.07
CA LEU A 443 37.75 -29.24 21.83
C LEU A 443 37.76 -28.60 20.42
N LEU A 444 37.47 -29.40 19.40
CA LEU A 444 37.46 -28.90 18.01
C LEU A 444 36.41 -27.81 17.81
N ARG A 445 35.21 -27.96 18.40
CA ARG A 445 34.19 -26.93 18.34
C ARG A 445 34.64 -25.61 18.97
N GLU A 446 35.25 -25.67 20.15
CA GLU A 446 35.73 -24.48 20.85
C GLU A 446 36.91 -23.83 20.09
N TYR A 447 37.83 -24.64 19.59
CA TYR A 447 38.95 -24.20 18.78
C TYR A 447 38.44 -23.49 17.48
N PHE A 448 37.59 -24.13 16.69
CA PHE A 448 37.11 -23.54 15.46
C PHE A 448 36.21 -22.32 15.70
N ASN A 449 35.41 -22.32 16.76
CA ASN A 449 34.61 -21.15 17.14
C ASN A 449 35.46 -19.95 17.56
N THR A 450 36.70 -20.17 17.97
CA THR A 450 37.63 -19.08 18.27
C THR A 450 38.43 -18.67 17.04
N MET A 451 38.93 -19.62 16.24
CA MET A 451 39.87 -19.33 15.15
C MET A 451 39.18 -18.83 13.86
N VAL A 452 38.01 -19.36 13.53
CA VAL A 452 37.30 -18.96 12.29
C VAL A 452 36.86 -17.47 12.31
N PRO A 453 36.30 -16.93 13.41
CA PRO A 453 35.99 -15.50 13.50
C PRO A 453 37.19 -14.60 13.25
N ILE A 454 38.41 -15.04 13.62
CA ILE A 454 39.65 -14.29 13.39
C ILE A 454 39.95 -14.22 11.89
N VAL A 455 39.85 -15.36 11.18
CA VAL A 455 40.02 -15.38 9.72
C VAL A 455 39.05 -14.40 9.07
N LEU A 456 37.75 -14.47 9.46
CA LEU A 456 36.70 -13.62 8.89
C LEU A 456 36.90 -12.14 9.25
N LYS A 457 37.31 -11.83 10.48
CA LYS A 457 37.61 -10.46 10.96
C LYS A 457 38.68 -9.78 10.12
N HIS A 458 39.71 -10.52 9.72
CA HIS A 458 40.79 -10.03 8.86
C HIS A 458 40.46 -10.07 7.37
N GLY A 459 39.19 -10.31 6.99
CA GLY A 459 38.74 -10.33 5.59
C GLY A 459 39.14 -11.59 4.82
N GLY A 460 39.55 -12.65 5.55
CA GLY A 460 39.79 -13.96 4.97
C GLY A 460 38.47 -14.73 4.74
N THR A 461 38.59 -15.79 3.99
CA THR A 461 37.51 -16.76 3.69
C THR A 461 37.89 -18.10 4.25
N LEU A 462 37.03 -18.74 5.03
CA LEU A 462 37.21 -20.13 5.43
C LEU A 462 37.01 -21.02 4.21
N ASP A 463 38.03 -21.79 3.85
CA ASP A 463 37.90 -22.80 2.80
C ASP A 463 37.29 -24.09 3.40
N LYS A 464 38.03 -24.77 4.24
CA LYS A 464 37.59 -26.04 4.84
C LYS A 464 38.32 -26.35 6.13
N TYR A 465 37.84 -27.36 6.83
CA TYR A 465 38.53 -28.06 7.88
C TYR A 465 39.18 -29.32 7.31
N VAL A 466 40.39 -29.62 7.74
CA VAL A 466 41.14 -30.83 7.36
C VAL A 466 41.57 -31.51 8.66
N GLY A 467 40.68 -32.36 9.23
CA GLY A 467 40.87 -32.88 10.58
C GLY A 467 40.77 -31.76 11.63
N ASP A 468 41.87 -31.55 12.37
CA ASP A 468 42.04 -30.46 13.34
C ASP A 468 42.61 -29.17 12.73
N ALA A 469 43.00 -29.23 11.44
CA ALA A 469 43.50 -28.06 10.74
C ALA A 469 42.34 -27.25 10.12
N LEU A 470 42.55 -25.95 10.03
CA LEU A 470 41.71 -25.04 9.23
C LEU A 470 42.52 -24.44 8.08
N MET A 471 41.85 -24.23 6.95
CA MET A 471 42.41 -23.56 5.78
C MET A 471 41.65 -22.24 5.53
N GLY A 472 42.41 -21.14 5.56
CA GLY A 472 41.90 -19.79 5.26
C GLY A 472 42.50 -19.23 3.97
N LEU A 473 41.68 -18.53 3.18
CA LEU A 473 42.07 -17.86 1.92
C LEU A 473 41.93 -16.35 2.08
N PHE A 474 42.94 -15.59 1.69
CA PHE A 474 42.93 -14.13 1.70
C PHE A 474 43.14 -13.57 0.29
N GLY A 475 42.42 -12.50 -0.05
CA GLY A 475 42.40 -11.91 -1.41
C GLY A 475 41.32 -12.51 -2.32
N VAL A 476 40.45 -13.35 -1.79
CA VAL A 476 39.32 -13.98 -2.50
C VAL A 476 38.12 -14.15 -1.55
N PRO A 477 36.89 -14.15 -2.07
CA PRO A 477 36.50 -13.95 -3.47
C PRO A 477 36.72 -12.52 -3.96
N LEU A 478 36.87 -11.56 -3.06
CA LEU A 478 37.20 -10.18 -3.37
C LEU A 478 38.69 -9.95 -3.32
N PRO A 479 39.28 -9.26 -4.30
CA PRO A 479 40.69 -8.94 -4.27
C PRO A 479 40.97 -7.87 -3.18
N HIS A 480 42.03 -8.09 -2.41
CA HIS A 480 42.60 -7.13 -1.49
C HIS A 480 44.10 -7.05 -1.75
N GLU A 481 44.66 -5.88 -1.93
CA GLU A 481 46.09 -5.70 -2.18
C GLU A 481 46.93 -6.09 -0.96
N ASP A 482 46.39 -5.92 0.25
CA ASP A 482 47.01 -6.24 1.51
C ASP A 482 46.70 -7.65 2.06
N HIS A 483 46.35 -8.60 1.16
CA HIS A 483 45.93 -9.96 1.55
C HIS A 483 47.00 -10.72 2.37
N ALA A 484 48.29 -10.51 2.09
CA ALA A 484 49.38 -11.14 2.82
C ALA A 484 49.49 -10.57 4.25
N THR A 485 49.43 -9.26 4.40
CA THR A 485 49.45 -8.57 5.69
C THR A 485 48.27 -9.03 6.57
N ARG A 486 47.07 -9.14 6.00
CA ARG A 486 45.86 -9.63 6.69
C ARG A 486 46.04 -11.07 7.18
N ALA A 487 46.58 -11.94 6.35
CA ALA A 487 46.83 -13.32 6.72
C ALA A 487 47.83 -13.44 7.88
N VAL A 488 48.90 -12.65 7.88
CA VAL A 488 49.87 -12.63 8.95
C VAL A 488 49.27 -12.08 10.26
N ARG A 489 48.47 -10.99 10.20
CA ARG A 489 47.77 -10.48 11.37
C ARG A 489 46.79 -11.50 11.95
N ALA A 490 46.07 -12.21 11.08
CA ALA A 490 45.15 -13.27 11.53
C ALA A 490 45.93 -14.38 12.25
N ALA A 491 47.08 -14.82 11.72
CA ALA A 491 47.93 -15.83 12.37
C ALA A 491 48.44 -15.40 13.72
N LEU A 492 48.90 -14.15 13.86
CA LEU A 492 49.34 -13.59 15.13
C LEU A 492 48.22 -13.50 16.17
N GLU A 493 47.04 -13.07 15.75
CA GLU A 493 45.85 -13.02 16.61
C GLU A 493 45.42 -14.43 17.06
N MET A 494 45.44 -15.43 16.17
CA MET A 494 45.14 -16.82 16.50
C MET A 494 46.09 -17.33 17.60
N VAL A 495 47.40 -17.08 17.47
CA VAL A 495 48.37 -17.46 18.48
C VAL A 495 48.12 -16.73 19.81
N ALA A 496 47.75 -15.47 19.77
CA ALA A 496 47.45 -14.66 20.95
C ALA A 496 46.19 -15.13 21.72
N GLN A 497 45.27 -15.89 21.08
CA GLN A 497 44.10 -16.48 21.75
C GLN A 497 44.38 -17.79 22.50
N LEU A 498 45.49 -18.43 22.23
CA LEU A 498 45.82 -19.71 22.88
C LEU A 498 45.89 -19.65 24.40
N PRO A 499 46.44 -18.60 25.05
CA PRO A 499 46.44 -18.49 26.51
C PRO A 499 45.03 -18.49 27.12
N VAL A 500 44.00 -18.15 26.37
CA VAL A 500 42.59 -18.18 26.82
C VAL A 500 42.02 -19.59 26.71
N LEU A 501 42.33 -20.30 25.62
CA LEU A 501 41.82 -21.66 25.34
C LEU A 501 42.58 -22.75 26.09
N SER A 502 43.90 -22.62 26.20
CA SER A 502 44.79 -23.67 26.68
C SER A 502 44.52 -24.13 28.12
N PRO A 503 44.26 -23.27 29.13
CA PRO A 503 44.16 -23.70 30.52
C PRO A 503 43.10 -24.76 30.78
N LYS A 504 41.95 -24.66 30.12
CA LYS A 504 40.84 -25.63 30.22
C LYS A 504 41.27 -27.02 29.74
N TRP A 505 41.92 -27.07 28.58
CA TRP A 505 42.32 -28.32 27.92
C TRP A 505 43.62 -28.88 28.51
N GLU A 506 44.54 -28.03 28.96
CA GLU A 506 45.74 -28.44 29.67
C GLU A 506 45.40 -29.15 30.99
N ALA A 507 44.40 -28.65 31.72
CA ALA A 507 43.92 -29.33 32.94
C ALA A 507 43.34 -30.73 32.68
N ARG A 508 42.80 -31.00 31.47
CA ARG A 508 42.23 -32.29 31.09
C ARG A 508 43.26 -33.25 30.46
N THR A 509 44.18 -32.72 29.67
CA THR A 509 45.14 -33.53 28.86
C THR A 509 46.55 -33.55 29.42
N GLY A 510 46.85 -32.72 30.40
CA GLY A 510 48.20 -32.53 30.96
C GLY A 510 49.16 -31.81 29.99
N ARG A 511 48.65 -31.23 28.88
CA ARG A 511 49.46 -30.58 27.85
C ARG A 511 48.85 -29.25 27.42
N PRO A 512 49.66 -28.20 27.24
CA PRO A 512 49.17 -26.92 26.76
C PRO A 512 48.75 -27.01 25.30
N LEU A 513 47.63 -26.38 24.97
CA LEU A 513 47.15 -26.27 23.59
C LEU A 513 48.05 -25.30 22.83
N ARG A 514 48.63 -25.79 21.73
CA ARG A 514 49.51 -25.02 20.83
C ARG A 514 49.08 -25.22 19.39
N ILE A 515 49.33 -24.23 18.53
CA ILE A 515 49.09 -24.35 17.10
C ILE A 515 50.36 -24.09 16.30
N GLY A 516 50.39 -24.65 15.08
CA GLY A 516 51.32 -24.29 14.02
C GLY A 516 50.57 -23.54 12.91
N VAL A 517 51.12 -22.45 12.41
CA VAL A 517 50.53 -21.70 11.31
C VAL A 517 51.50 -21.58 10.16
N GLY A 518 51.08 -22.04 8.96
CA GLY A 518 51.83 -21.94 7.72
C GLY A 518 51.16 -20.97 6.74
N ILE A 519 51.92 -20.03 6.19
CA ILE A 519 51.39 -18.99 5.29
C ILE A 519 52.18 -18.97 3.98
N SER A 520 51.48 -18.99 2.86
CA SER A 520 52.11 -18.84 1.54
C SER A 520 51.32 -17.94 0.63
N THR A 521 51.99 -17.05 -0.09
CA THR A 521 51.43 -16.14 -1.07
C THR A 521 51.86 -16.54 -2.48
N GLY A 522 50.94 -16.53 -3.41
CA GLY A 522 51.22 -16.85 -4.82
C GLY A 522 50.00 -17.11 -5.66
N GLU A 523 50.19 -17.58 -6.88
CA GLU A 523 49.07 -17.91 -7.79
C GLU A 523 48.40 -19.24 -7.39
N ALA A 524 47.07 -19.24 -7.45
CA ALA A 524 46.23 -20.42 -7.33
C ALA A 524 45.00 -20.29 -8.20
N VAL A 525 44.35 -21.39 -8.57
CA VAL A 525 43.04 -21.41 -9.19
C VAL A 525 42.03 -21.44 -8.07
N VAL A 526 41.18 -20.42 -7.99
CA VAL A 526 40.20 -20.24 -6.91
C VAL A 526 38.81 -20.11 -7.54
N GLY A 527 37.82 -20.76 -6.94
CA GLY A 527 36.44 -20.71 -7.39
C GLY A 527 35.64 -21.91 -6.94
N ILE A 528 34.42 -22.05 -7.49
CA ILE A 528 33.61 -23.23 -7.27
C ILE A 528 34.22 -24.42 -8.03
N MET A 529 34.50 -25.50 -7.32
CA MET A 529 35.08 -26.73 -7.84
C MET A 529 34.32 -27.93 -7.27
N GLY A 530 34.41 -29.09 -7.94
CA GLY A 530 33.78 -30.32 -7.47
C GLY A 530 32.91 -30.98 -8.55
N ALA A 531 32.18 -32.01 -8.17
CA ALA A 531 31.24 -32.72 -9.02
C ALA A 531 29.87 -32.00 -9.02
N ASP A 532 29.01 -32.27 -10.02
CA ASP A 532 27.71 -31.62 -10.18
C ASP A 532 26.79 -31.69 -8.95
N TYR A 533 26.93 -32.71 -8.11
CA TYR A 533 26.16 -32.93 -6.90
C TYR A 533 26.80 -32.34 -5.63
N ARG A 534 28.08 -31.96 -5.67
CA ARG A 534 28.81 -31.37 -4.53
C ARG A 534 29.84 -30.35 -4.99
N HIS A 535 29.56 -29.11 -4.76
CA HIS A 535 30.45 -27.99 -5.08
C HIS A 535 31.04 -27.41 -3.79
N GLU A 536 32.33 -27.07 -3.86
CA GLU A 536 33.03 -26.36 -2.80
C GLU A 536 33.72 -25.13 -3.41
N TYR A 537 33.66 -24.00 -2.73
CA TYR A 537 34.49 -22.84 -3.08
C TYR A 537 35.86 -23.08 -2.44
N SER A 538 36.89 -23.26 -3.25
CA SER A 538 38.21 -23.65 -2.77
C SER A 538 39.31 -23.10 -3.67
N ALA A 539 40.56 -23.30 -3.21
CA ALA A 539 41.76 -22.96 -3.96
C ALA A 539 42.59 -24.22 -4.24
N ILE A 540 43.14 -24.33 -5.44
CA ILE A 540 44.08 -25.40 -5.84
C ILE A 540 45.31 -24.76 -6.48
N GLY A 541 46.46 -25.21 -6.09
CA GLY A 541 47.75 -24.76 -6.63
C GLY A 541 48.93 -25.05 -5.75
N ASP A 542 50.13 -24.80 -6.26
CA ASP A 542 51.37 -25.00 -5.53
C ASP A 542 51.47 -24.11 -4.29
N THR A 543 50.88 -22.92 -4.33
CA THR A 543 50.74 -21.98 -3.17
C THR A 543 50.02 -22.63 -2.00
N VAL A 544 48.96 -23.40 -2.25
CA VAL A 544 48.18 -24.11 -1.24
C VAL A 544 48.98 -25.22 -0.62
N ASN A 545 49.63 -26.04 -1.45
CA ASN A 545 50.49 -27.14 -1.00
C ASN A 545 51.68 -26.63 -0.17
N LEU A 546 52.26 -25.49 -0.59
CA LEU A 546 53.35 -24.88 0.13
C LEU A 546 52.90 -24.39 1.53
N ALA A 547 51.77 -23.73 1.64
CA ALA A 547 51.25 -23.27 2.92
C ALA A 547 51.03 -24.43 3.90
N SER A 548 50.43 -25.53 3.47
CA SER A 548 50.24 -26.75 4.28
C SER A 548 51.56 -27.34 4.74
N ARG A 549 52.59 -27.39 3.87
CA ARG A 549 53.90 -27.90 4.26
C ARG A 549 54.63 -26.99 5.23
N LEU A 550 54.50 -25.67 5.07
CA LEU A 550 55.06 -24.68 6.02
C LEU A 550 54.45 -24.84 7.40
N GLU A 551 53.16 -25.14 7.46
CA GLU A 551 52.48 -25.45 8.72
C GLU A 551 53.18 -26.67 9.39
N GLY A 552 53.31 -27.80 8.69
CA GLY A 552 53.99 -29.01 9.24
C GLY A 552 55.44 -28.75 9.70
N LEU A 553 56.18 -27.88 8.99
CA LEU A 553 57.56 -27.52 9.33
C LEU A 553 57.68 -26.64 10.60
N THR A 554 56.60 -26.04 11.04
CA THR A 554 56.56 -25.19 12.24
C THR A 554 57.09 -25.93 13.49
N LYS A 555 56.90 -27.26 13.55
CA LYS A 555 57.40 -28.11 14.65
C LYS A 555 58.92 -28.25 14.61
N GLU A 556 59.48 -28.56 13.45
CA GLU A 556 60.93 -28.76 13.25
C GLU A 556 61.67 -27.45 13.45
N LEU A 557 61.13 -26.36 12.97
CA LEU A 557 61.71 -25.02 13.02
C LEU A 557 61.47 -24.29 14.34
N LYS A 558 60.74 -24.91 15.28
CA LYS A 558 60.38 -24.34 16.59
C LYS A 558 59.80 -22.92 16.51
N ALA A 559 58.99 -22.67 15.50
CA ALA A 559 58.29 -21.40 15.25
C ALA A 559 56.78 -21.62 15.21
N LEU A 560 56.00 -20.71 15.77
CA LEU A 560 54.54 -20.82 15.79
C LEU A 560 53.93 -20.43 14.42
N VAL A 561 54.50 -19.39 13.79
CA VAL A 561 54.04 -18.88 12.48
C VAL A 561 55.22 -18.91 11.53
N VAL A 562 55.08 -19.69 10.43
CA VAL A 562 56.09 -19.83 9.40
C VAL A 562 55.49 -19.41 8.05
N MET A 563 56.20 -18.59 7.29
CA MET A 563 55.78 -18.13 6.00
C MET A 563 56.83 -18.31 4.90
N SER A 564 56.34 -18.38 3.65
CA SER A 564 57.21 -18.41 2.49
C SER A 564 57.88 -17.05 2.23
N HIS A 565 59.01 -17.03 1.53
CA HIS A 565 59.68 -15.80 1.09
C HIS A 565 58.77 -14.91 0.21
N PHE A 566 57.81 -15.49 -0.51
CA PHE A 566 56.81 -14.72 -1.26
C PHE A 566 55.91 -13.91 -0.35
N THR A 567 55.47 -14.50 0.77
CA THR A 567 54.70 -13.78 1.80
C THR A 567 55.56 -12.73 2.49
N ALA A 568 56.80 -13.12 2.89
CA ALA A 568 57.72 -12.23 3.57
C ALA A 568 58.03 -10.96 2.78
N ALA A 569 58.15 -11.06 1.45
CA ALA A 569 58.41 -9.92 0.58
C ALA A 569 57.21 -8.94 0.52
N GLU A 570 55.98 -9.43 0.63
CA GLU A 570 54.76 -8.57 0.61
C GLU A 570 54.47 -7.90 1.97
N VAL A 571 55.02 -8.41 3.05
CA VAL A 571 54.83 -7.87 4.41
C VAL A 571 56.05 -7.20 4.98
N GLU A 572 57.07 -6.96 4.13
CA GLU A 572 58.31 -6.33 4.51
C GLU A 572 58.06 -4.93 5.09
N GLY A 573 58.57 -4.68 6.28
CA GLY A 573 58.43 -3.40 6.97
C GLY A 573 57.28 -3.33 8.00
N GLU A 574 56.29 -4.23 7.94
CA GLU A 574 55.16 -4.23 8.90
C GLU A 574 55.40 -5.20 10.08
N PHE A 575 56.14 -6.29 9.87
CA PHE A 575 56.32 -7.32 10.88
C PHE A 575 57.81 -7.54 11.20
N GLN A 576 58.06 -8.10 12.39
CA GLN A 576 59.37 -8.62 12.78
C GLN A 576 59.51 -10.02 12.19
N VAL A 577 60.31 -10.13 11.14
CA VAL A 577 60.54 -11.40 10.43
C VAL A 577 61.95 -11.88 10.64
N ARG A 578 62.10 -13.18 10.84
CA ARG A 578 63.42 -13.82 11.02
C ARG A 578 63.58 -14.96 10.03
N GLN A 579 64.60 -14.91 9.21
CA GLN A 579 64.92 -16.01 8.29
C GLN A 579 65.34 -17.25 9.10
N LEU A 580 64.71 -18.40 8.78
CA LEU A 580 64.95 -19.65 9.51
C LEU A 580 65.95 -20.54 8.74
N SER A 581 65.59 -20.92 7.52
CA SER A 581 66.41 -21.83 6.68
C SER A 581 65.97 -21.78 5.24
N GLU A 582 66.79 -22.39 4.37
CA GLU A 582 66.40 -22.76 3.00
C GLU A 582 66.10 -24.26 2.97
N LEU A 583 64.88 -24.61 2.66
CA LEU A 583 64.42 -25.99 2.67
C LEU A 583 64.06 -26.46 1.27
N GLN A 584 64.45 -27.68 0.95
CA GLN A 584 63.95 -28.35 -0.23
C GLN A 584 62.60 -28.95 0.10
N VAL A 585 61.54 -28.32 -0.42
CA VAL A 585 60.18 -28.78 -0.18
C VAL A 585 59.85 -29.92 -1.13
N LYS A 586 59.44 -31.10 -0.59
CA LYS A 586 59.14 -32.30 -1.37
C LYS A 586 58.22 -31.97 -2.55
N GLY A 587 58.67 -32.22 -3.83
CA GLY A 587 57.91 -31.93 -5.05
C GLY A 587 58.22 -30.57 -5.70
N ARG A 588 59.14 -29.75 -5.16
CA ARG A 588 59.75 -28.60 -5.80
C ARG A 588 61.22 -28.86 -6.11
N GLN A 589 61.69 -28.41 -7.27
CA GLN A 589 63.12 -28.48 -7.62
C GLN A 589 63.92 -27.33 -6.97
N GLU A 590 63.26 -26.19 -6.74
CA GLU A 590 63.88 -25.02 -6.14
C GLU A 590 63.73 -25.03 -4.62
N ARG A 591 64.78 -24.60 -3.92
CA ARG A 591 64.77 -24.41 -2.49
C ARG A 591 63.90 -23.19 -2.12
N VAL A 592 63.06 -23.33 -1.11
CA VAL A 592 62.22 -22.26 -0.60
C VAL A 592 62.82 -21.67 0.67
N ARG A 593 63.07 -20.36 0.69
CA ARG A 593 63.44 -19.65 1.89
C ARG A 593 62.23 -19.48 2.77
N VAL A 594 62.36 -19.77 4.05
CA VAL A 594 61.29 -19.73 5.03
C VAL A 594 61.61 -18.77 6.15
N PHE A 595 60.57 -18.07 6.62
CA PHE A 595 60.70 -17.02 7.64
C PHE A 595 59.73 -17.28 8.78
N ALA A 596 60.16 -17.01 10.02
CA ALA A 596 59.28 -16.91 11.18
C ALA A 596 58.77 -15.47 11.32
N VAL A 597 57.54 -15.34 11.84
CA VAL A 597 56.99 -14.06 12.29
C VAL A 597 56.99 -14.02 13.80
N ASP A 598 57.73 -13.07 14.36
CA ASP A 598 57.91 -12.95 15.82
C ASP A 598 56.99 -11.85 16.43
N GLY A 599 56.36 -10.98 15.60
CA GLY A 599 55.41 -9.94 16.01
C GLY A 599 55.25 -8.79 15.00
N GLU A 600 54.41 -7.81 15.31
CA GLU A 600 54.36 -6.54 14.56
C GLU A 600 55.52 -5.63 14.93
N ARG A 601 56.01 -4.79 13.97
CA ARG A 601 57.08 -3.82 14.27
C ARG A 601 56.56 -2.75 15.23
N GLY A 602 57.22 -2.63 16.39
CA GLY A 602 56.82 -1.71 17.48
C GLY A 602 56.23 -2.41 18.70
N ASP A 603 55.82 -3.65 18.56
CA ASP A 603 55.37 -4.50 19.67
C ASP A 603 56.48 -5.48 20.06
N GLY A 604 56.67 -5.78 21.36
CA GLY A 604 57.63 -6.80 21.82
C GLY A 604 57.25 -8.20 21.30
N PRO A 605 58.24 -9.15 21.28
CA PRO A 605 58.02 -10.50 20.76
C PRO A 605 56.88 -11.22 21.50
N ILE A 606 56.09 -11.99 20.77
CA ILE A 606 54.84 -12.68 21.23
C ILE A 606 55.13 -13.58 22.48
N ALA A 607 56.32 -14.11 22.59
CA ALA A 607 56.73 -14.99 23.69
C ALA A 607 56.77 -14.26 25.07
N GLU A 608 56.84 -12.92 25.11
CA GLU A 608 56.97 -12.12 26.35
C GLU A 608 55.66 -11.46 26.78
N ARG A 609 54.59 -11.52 26.01
CA ARG A 609 53.25 -11.01 26.39
C ARG A 609 52.59 -11.93 27.44
N ARG A 610 53.17 -11.99 28.63
CA ARG A 610 52.47 -12.55 29.81
C ARG A 610 51.40 -11.58 30.25
N VAL A 611 50.17 -12.12 30.33
CA VAL A 611 48.98 -11.58 30.94
C VAL A 611 49.29 -10.50 32.00
N GLY A 612 49.26 -9.25 31.61
CA GLY A 612 49.36 -8.09 32.48
C GLY A 612 48.31 -7.05 32.05
N GLY A 613 47.07 -7.29 32.41
CA GLY A 613 45.97 -6.36 32.16
C GLY A 613 44.79 -6.71 33.02
N SER A 614 44.78 -6.22 34.27
CA SER A 614 43.63 -6.27 35.16
C SER A 614 42.46 -5.54 34.51
N LEU A 615 41.39 -6.26 34.17
CA LEU A 615 40.09 -5.69 33.90
C LEU A 615 39.50 -5.20 35.23
N SER A 616 39.53 -3.89 35.47
CA SER A 616 38.65 -3.26 36.44
C SER A 616 37.24 -3.16 35.83
N PRO A 617 36.18 -3.52 36.55
CA PRO A 617 34.80 -3.41 36.06
C PRO A 617 34.33 -1.96 36.17
N LYS A 618 33.80 -1.44 35.10
CA LYS A 618 32.79 -0.38 35.13
C LYS A 618 31.63 -0.74 34.22
#